data_ef395956df981635e3b43667c7b1e3ac
#
_entry.id   ef395956df981635e3b43667c7b1e3ac
#
_cell.length_a   1.000
_cell.length_b   1.000
_cell.length_c   1.000
_cell.angle_alpha   90.00
_cell.angle_beta   90.00
_cell.angle_gamma   90.00
#
_symmetry.space_group_name_H-M   'P 1'
#
loop_
_entity.id
_entity.type
_entity.pdbx_description
1 polymer ?
#
loop_
_entity_poly.entity_id
_entity_poly.type
_entity_poly.pdbx_seq_one_letter_code
_entity_poly.pdbx_strand_id
1 'polypeptide(L)'
;MRIHITNLYGLGTNNVGVRAQNRIAKVARENLHYNELGIYFYKVQSDSPEMLRTRLDGIIASVEFGDIVILQFPTWNDLEFDEALLNLLSCYNGLKKVVFVHDMRSLMFESNRLFLNREIEVLNRADLVILPSQRMSDFLHSEGLTVEKTVLQRMWDFPVSVDPHVRPKFGRVINFAGNAMDPKFAFAREWRYDAVELRVTAKDVDWAQGKNINSLGWFTDDALLLNALRRSGGFGLLWSEDLFWREYMKMNACYKLSTYLAAGIPVIVSSEIPEK
;
A
#
# COMPACT_ATOMS: atom_id res chain seq x y z
N MET A 1 -12.69 25.88 7.11
CA MET A 1 -11.64 24.83 7.11
C MET A 1 -12.28 23.55 6.59
N ARG A 2 -11.88 23.11 5.43
CA ARG A 2 -12.29 21.83 4.81
C ARG A 2 -11.10 20.90 4.83
N ILE A 3 -11.38 19.60 4.73
CA ILE A 3 -10.35 18.58 4.63
C ILE A 3 -10.47 17.92 3.26
N HIS A 4 -9.36 17.83 2.57
CA HIS A 4 -9.24 17.22 1.25
C HIS A 4 -8.32 16.02 1.32
N ILE A 5 -8.59 14.98 0.54
CA ILE A 5 -7.73 13.81 0.41
C ILE A 5 -7.51 13.47 -1.06
N THR A 6 -6.28 13.19 -1.44
CA THR A 6 -5.97 12.76 -2.81
C THR A 6 -6.47 11.34 -3.05
N ASN A 7 -6.89 11.05 -4.29
CA ASN A 7 -7.26 9.72 -4.72
C ASN A 7 -6.74 9.46 -6.14
N LEU A 8 -6.10 8.31 -6.35
CA LEU A 8 -5.44 7.98 -7.60
C LEU A 8 -6.33 7.15 -8.52
N TYR A 9 -6.42 7.56 -9.77
CA TYR A 9 -7.15 6.91 -10.86
C TYR A 9 -6.24 6.54 -12.02
N GLY A 10 -6.70 5.65 -12.91
CA GLY A 10 -6.02 5.32 -14.16
C GLY A 10 -4.94 4.22 -14.04
N LEU A 11 -4.51 3.87 -12.87
CA LEU A 11 -3.70 2.68 -12.64
C LEU A 11 -4.62 1.46 -12.49
N GLY A 12 -4.29 0.36 -13.16
CA GLY A 12 -5.13 -0.84 -13.14
C GLY A 12 -5.42 -1.36 -11.73
N THR A 13 -6.60 -1.95 -11.55
CA THR A 13 -7.12 -2.47 -10.26
C THR A 13 -6.25 -3.57 -9.61
N ASN A 14 -5.26 -4.08 -10.32
CA ASN A 14 -4.33 -5.10 -9.82
C ASN A 14 -3.20 -4.53 -8.94
N ASN A 15 -3.06 -3.19 -8.89
CA ASN A 15 -2.08 -2.55 -8.03
C ASN A 15 -2.64 -2.41 -6.60
N VAL A 16 -2.04 -3.13 -5.65
CA VAL A 16 -2.48 -3.16 -4.24
C VAL A 16 -2.34 -1.79 -3.59
N GLY A 17 -1.29 -1.03 -3.88
CA GLY A 17 -1.10 0.32 -3.34
C GLY A 17 -2.22 1.27 -3.75
N VAL A 18 -2.62 1.23 -5.04
CA VAL A 18 -3.76 2.02 -5.52
C VAL A 18 -5.07 1.60 -4.86
N ARG A 19 -5.31 0.30 -4.69
CA ARG A 19 -6.50 -0.21 -3.99
C ARG A 19 -6.57 0.28 -2.54
N ALA A 20 -5.43 0.32 -1.86
CA ALA A 20 -5.33 0.86 -0.49
C ALA A 20 -5.67 2.35 -0.47
N GLN A 21 -5.08 3.15 -1.35
CA GLN A 21 -5.37 4.59 -1.47
C GLN A 21 -6.86 4.85 -1.79
N ASN A 22 -7.42 4.16 -2.77
CA ASN A 22 -8.84 4.32 -3.13
C ASN A 22 -9.76 3.95 -1.97
N ARG A 23 -9.41 2.93 -1.16
CA ARG A 23 -10.18 2.55 0.02
C ARG A 23 -10.17 3.64 1.08
N ILE A 24 -8.98 4.17 1.41
CA ILE A 24 -8.85 5.27 2.38
C ILE A 24 -9.63 6.50 1.90
N ALA A 25 -9.49 6.90 0.62
CA ALA A 25 -10.23 8.02 0.06
C ALA A 25 -11.75 7.78 0.11
N LYS A 26 -12.21 6.55 -0.18
CA LYS A 26 -13.63 6.18 -0.07
C LYS A 26 -14.14 6.35 1.37
N VAL A 27 -13.44 5.79 2.36
CA VAL A 27 -13.81 5.91 3.78
C VAL A 27 -13.81 7.38 4.22
N ALA A 28 -12.79 8.15 3.84
CA ALA A 28 -12.69 9.57 4.15
C ALA A 28 -13.87 10.38 3.58
N ARG A 29 -14.27 10.11 2.34
CA ARG A 29 -15.40 10.76 1.70
C ARG A 29 -16.75 10.36 2.31
N GLU A 30 -16.99 9.06 2.47
CA GLU A 30 -18.30 8.52 2.86
C GLU A 30 -18.59 8.65 4.36
N ASN A 31 -17.56 8.53 5.22
CA ASN A 31 -17.73 8.51 6.66
C ASN A 31 -17.26 9.79 7.35
N LEU A 32 -16.29 10.50 6.77
CA LEU A 32 -15.70 11.71 7.36
C LEU A 32 -16.05 12.99 6.58
N HIS A 33 -16.75 12.84 5.45
CA HIS A 33 -17.17 13.94 4.57
C HIS A 33 -16.00 14.79 4.04
N TYR A 34 -14.84 14.18 3.80
CA TYR A 34 -13.69 14.85 3.19
C TYR A 34 -13.94 15.06 1.69
N ASN A 35 -13.42 16.13 1.15
CA ASN A 35 -13.42 16.38 -0.29
C ASN A 35 -12.34 15.52 -0.96
N GLU A 36 -12.66 14.93 -2.09
CA GLU A 36 -11.69 14.15 -2.87
C GLU A 36 -10.98 15.05 -3.89
N LEU A 37 -9.65 14.95 -3.96
CA LEU A 37 -8.82 15.50 -5.02
C LEU A 37 -8.37 14.35 -5.93
N GLY A 38 -9.02 14.22 -7.09
CA GLY A 38 -8.72 13.17 -8.04
C GLY A 38 -7.40 13.41 -8.77
N ILE A 39 -6.50 12.44 -8.73
CA ILE A 39 -5.24 12.43 -9.48
C ILE A 39 -5.31 11.31 -10.51
N TYR A 40 -5.09 11.63 -11.78
CA TYR A 40 -5.01 10.61 -12.82
C TYR A 40 -3.55 10.18 -13.03
N PHE A 41 -3.31 8.87 -13.10
CA PHE A 41 -1.99 8.33 -13.39
C PHE A 41 -1.57 8.60 -14.83
N TYR A 42 -0.38 9.17 -15.01
CA TYR A 42 0.25 9.39 -16.30
C TYR A 42 1.77 9.52 -16.15
N LYS A 43 2.49 9.57 -17.26
CA LYS A 43 3.95 9.78 -17.26
C LYS A 43 4.26 11.27 -17.17
N VAL A 44 4.61 11.75 -15.99
CA VAL A 44 4.88 13.18 -15.73
C VAL A 44 6.01 13.75 -16.60
N GLN A 45 6.98 12.93 -16.99
CA GLN A 45 8.10 13.33 -17.85
C GLN A 45 7.65 13.78 -19.25
N SER A 46 6.39 13.55 -19.62
CA SER A 46 5.82 14.04 -20.89
C SER A 46 5.34 15.48 -20.82
N ASP A 47 5.23 16.06 -19.62
CA ASP A 47 4.76 17.42 -19.40
C ASP A 47 5.92 18.43 -19.42
N SER A 48 5.66 19.62 -19.96
CA SER A 48 6.46 20.80 -19.64
C SER A 48 6.14 21.27 -18.20
N PRO A 49 7.00 22.07 -17.56
CA PRO A 49 6.71 22.66 -16.26
C PRO A 49 5.37 23.41 -16.20
N GLU A 50 5.00 24.10 -17.28
CA GLU A 50 3.73 24.83 -17.39
C GLU A 50 2.53 23.87 -17.48
N MET A 51 2.67 22.78 -18.24
CA MET A 51 1.61 21.75 -18.33
C MET A 51 1.41 21.07 -16.99
N LEU A 52 2.48 20.68 -16.30
CA LEU A 52 2.40 20.11 -14.95
C LEU A 52 1.71 21.09 -13.99
N ARG A 53 2.11 22.37 -13.99
CA ARG A 53 1.50 23.38 -13.17
C ARG A 53 0.00 23.50 -13.44
N THR A 54 -0.41 23.59 -14.71
CA THR A 54 -1.83 23.68 -15.11
C THR A 54 -2.64 22.47 -14.61
N ARG A 55 -2.07 21.25 -14.70
CA ARG A 55 -2.73 20.05 -14.18
C ARG A 55 -2.90 20.11 -12.66
N LEU A 56 -1.86 20.53 -11.94
CA LEU A 56 -1.89 20.66 -10.48
C LEU A 56 -2.90 21.72 -10.04
N ASP A 57 -2.96 22.87 -10.70
CA ASP A 57 -3.96 23.92 -10.44
C ASP A 57 -5.38 23.37 -10.62
N GLY A 58 -5.62 22.53 -11.64
CA GLY A 58 -6.90 21.85 -11.82
C GLY A 58 -7.23 20.85 -10.70
N ILE A 59 -6.26 20.09 -10.22
CA ILE A 59 -6.44 19.12 -9.13
C ILE A 59 -6.81 19.81 -7.83
N ILE A 60 -6.15 20.93 -7.50
CA ILE A 60 -6.36 21.66 -6.24
C ILE A 60 -7.35 22.81 -6.37
N ALA A 61 -8.11 22.93 -7.46
CA ALA A 61 -9.01 24.06 -7.73
C ALA A 61 -10.06 24.31 -6.62
N SER A 62 -10.39 23.30 -5.82
CA SER A 62 -11.33 23.42 -4.69
C SER A 62 -10.66 23.76 -3.35
N VAL A 63 -9.34 23.83 -3.30
CA VAL A 63 -8.59 24.08 -2.06
C VAL A 63 -8.53 25.59 -1.77
N GLU A 64 -8.79 25.95 -0.51
CA GLU A 64 -8.74 27.34 -0.05
C GLU A 64 -7.72 27.54 1.08
N PHE A 65 -7.41 28.79 1.37
CA PHE A 65 -6.56 29.15 2.51
C PHE A 65 -7.12 28.60 3.82
N GLY A 66 -6.24 28.03 4.66
CA GLY A 66 -6.61 27.45 5.95
C GLY A 66 -7.25 26.07 5.88
N ASP A 67 -7.38 25.47 4.70
CA ASP A 67 -7.83 24.08 4.56
C ASP A 67 -6.74 23.08 4.96
N ILE A 68 -7.09 21.79 5.02
CA ILE A 68 -6.18 20.68 5.25
C ILE A 68 -6.17 19.81 3.99
N VAL A 69 -4.99 19.47 3.49
CA VAL A 69 -4.82 18.52 2.37
C VAL A 69 -4.04 17.30 2.84
N ILE A 70 -4.63 16.12 2.65
CA ILE A 70 -4.00 14.83 2.90
C ILE A 70 -3.53 14.27 1.56
N LEU A 71 -2.23 14.28 1.34
CA LEU A 71 -1.59 13.64 0.21
C LEU A 71 -1.34 12.16 0.53
N GLN A 72 -1.97 11.26 -0.20
CA GLN A 72 -1.64 9.83 -0.17
C GLN A 72 -0.38 9.59 -1.00
N PHE A 73 0.72 9.25 -0.35
CA PHE A 73 2.05 9.12 -0.95
C PHE A 73 2.45 7.64 -1.12
N PRO A 74 3.08 7.27 -2.25
CA PRO A 74 3.35 8.07 -3.44
C PRO A 74 2.11 8.18 -4.36
N THR A 75 2.04 9.23 -5.18
CA THR A 75 0.97 9.34 -6.21
C THR A 75 1.21 8.42 -7.40
N TRP A 76 2.33 7.73 -7.46
CA TRP A 76 2.79 6.88 -8.57
C TRP A 76 3.01 7.61 -9.90
N ASN A 77 2.82 8.92 -9.95
CA ASN A 77 3.15 9.79 -11.09
C ASN A 77 4.61 10.25 -11.12
N ASP A 78 5.49 9.56 -10.40
CA ASP A 78 6.86 9.94 -10.08
C ASP A 78 6.99 11.01 -8.99
N LEU A 79 8.20 11.03 -8.40
CA LEU A 79 8.54 11.91 -7.28
C LEU A 79 8.45 13.40 -7.66
N GLU A 80 8.74 13.73 -8.91
CA GLU A 80 8.63 15.10 -9.44
C GLU A 80 7.20 15.66 -9.32
N PHE A 81 6.19 14.82 -9.55
CA PHE A 81 4.79 15.20 -9.36
C PHE A 81 4.47 15.47 -7.89
N ASP A 82 4.93 14.58 -6.98
CA ASP A 82 4.72 14.72 -5.53
C ASP A 82 5.38 16.00 -5.00
N GLU A 83 6.62 16.28 -5.44
CA GLU A 83 7.35 17.50 -5.14
C GLU A 83 6.60 18.75 -5.61
N ALA A 84 6.17 18.75 -6.86
CA ALA A 84 5.49 19.90 -7.46
C ALA A 84 4.14 20.18 -6.77
N LEU A 85 3.38 19.12 -6.44
CA LEU A 85 2.10 19.27 -5.73
C LEU A 85 2.29 19.88 -4.33
N LEU A 86 3.24 19.38 -3.55
CA LEU A 86 3.51 19.92 -2.20
C LEU A 86 4.09 21.34 -2.26
N ASN A 87 4.91 21.67 -3.25
CA ASN A 87 5.38 23.03 -3.48
C ASN A 87 4.23 23.98 -3.78
N LEU A 88 3.31 23.56 -4.65
CA LEU A 88 2.13 24.36 -4.99
C LEU A 88 1.24 24.59 -3.76
N LEU A 89 0.95 23.55 -2.98
CA LEU A 89 0.18 23.66 -1.74
C LEU A 89 0.86 24.56 -0.70
N SER A 90 2.19 24.65 -0.70
CA SER A 90 2.93 25.54 0.22
C SER A 90 2.73 27.04 -0.10
N CYS A 91 2.19 27.38 -1.28
CA CYS A 91 1.83 28.75 -1.61
C CYS A 91 0.51 29.21 -0.96
N TYR A 92 -0.27 28.29 -0.41
CA TYR A 92 -1.56 28.61 0.23
C TYR A 92 -1.36 28.94 1.71
N ASN A 93 -1.61 30.19 2.06
CA ASN A 93 -1.41 30.65 3.44
C ASN A 93 -2.34 29.93 4.43
N GLY A 94 -1.75 29.44 5.53
CA GLY A 94 -2.46 28.74 6.60
C GLY A 94 -2.94 27.31 6.26
N LEU A 95 -2.70 26.82 5.03
CA LEU A 95 -3.02 25.45 4.64
C LEU A 95 -2.16 24.47 5.43
N LYS A 96 -2.77 23.37 5.87
CA LYS A 96 -2.07 22.27 6.52
C LYS A 96 -1.89 21.09 5.57
N LYS A 97 -0.67 20.62 5.44
CA LYS A 97 -0.28 19.49 4.59
C LYS A 97 -0.04 18.27 5.46
N VAL A 98 -0.80 17.21 5.20
CA VAL A 98 -0.61 15.90 5.80
C VAL A 98 -0.14 14.96 4.71
N VAL A 99 0.95 14.23 4.93
CA VAL A 99 1.38 13.19 4.00
C VAL A 99 1.11 11.82 4.62
N PHE A 100 0.26 11.04 3.95
CA PHE A 100 -0.04 9.66 4.34
C PHE A 100 0.82 8.71 3.51
N VAL A 101 1.85 8.17 4.12
CA VAL A 101 2.82 7.28 3.47
C VAL A 101 2.24 5.86 3.41
N HIS A 102 1.86 5.43 2.21
CA HIS A 102 1.47 4.04 1.93
C HIS A 102 2.70 3.19 1.64
N ASP A 103 3.62 3.73 0.84
CA ASP A 103 4.83 3.06 0.42
C ASP A 103 5.98 4.08 0.24
N MET A 104 7.22 3.60 0.42
CA MET A 104 8.44 4.32 0.05
C MET A 104 9.12 3.57 -1.10
N ARG A 105 9.10 4.14 -2.31
CA ARG A 105 9.62 3.45 -3.51
C ARG A 105 11.12 3.16 -3.39
N SER A 106 11.87 4.04 -2.73
CA SER A 106 13.30 3.85 -2.45
C SER A 106 13.60 2.67 -1.51
N LEU A 107 12.60 2.24 -0.72
CA LEU A 107 12.71 1.10 0.19
C LEU A 107 12.10 -0.18 -0.39
N MET A 108 11.23 -0.04 -1.41
CA MET A 108 10.59 -1.17 -2.09
C MET A 108 11.48 -1.77 -3.18
N PHE A 109 12.28 -0.95 -3.86
CA PHE A 109 13.07 -1.32 -5.02
C PHE A 109 14.51 -0.84 -4.85
N GLU A 110 15.45 -1.76 -4.88
CA GLU A 110 16.87 -1.45 -4.72
C GLU A 110 17.37 -0.40 -5.74
N SER A 111 16.88 -0.49 -6.98
CA SER A 111 17.18 0.48 -8.05
C SER A 111 16.76 1.92 -7.71
N ASN A 112 15.81 2.08 -6.80
CA ASN A 112 15.30 3.39 -6.38
C ASN A 112 15.95 3.91 -5.10
N ARG A 113 16.86 3.16 -4.48
CA ARG A 113 17.51 3.54 -3.20
C ARG A 113 18.13 4.93 -3.23
N LEU A 114 18.65 5.32 -4.38
CA LEU A 114 19.26 6.65 -4.58
C LEU A 114 18.26 7.82 -4.40
N PHE A 115 16.96 7.57 -4.48
CA PHE A 115 15.92 8.60 -4.32
C PHE A 115 15.47 8.80 -2.87
N LEU A 116 15.99 8.04 -1.90
CA LEU A 116 15.55 8.11 -0.51
C LEU A 116 15.60 9.54 0.06
N ASN A 117 16.72 10.24 -0.13
CA ASN A 117 16.85 11.61 0.37
C ASN A 117 15.80 12.55 -0.23
N ARG A 118 15.52 12.42 -1.53
CA ARG A 118 14.48 13.23 -2.19
C ARG A 118 13.07 12.88 -1.69
N GLU A 119 12.78 11.61 -1.45
CA GLU A 119 11.50 11.22 -0.85
C GLU A 119 11.37 11.82 0.57
N ILE A 120 12.42 11.81 1.37
CA ILE A 120 12.44 12.44 2.71
C ILE A 120 12.26 13.96 2.61
N GLU A 121 12.89 14.63 1.66
CA GLU A 121 12.70 16.05 1.40
C GLU A 121 11.24 16.40 1.05
N VAL A 122 10.55 15.51 0.30
CA VAL A 122 9.13 15.63 0.03
C VAL A 122 8.33 15.56 1.34
N LEU A 123 8.61 14.56 2.17
CA LEU A 123 7.94 14.41 3.48
C LEU A 123 8.20 15.61 4.39
N ASN A 124 9.39 16.18 4.38
CA ASN A 124 9.76 17.35 5.20
C ASN A 124 8.97 18.64 4.87
N ARG A 125 8.21 18.65 3.77
CA ARG A 125 7.31 19.76 3.44
C ARG A 125 5.93 19.65 4.11
N ALA A 126 5.67 18.54 4.81
CA ALA A 126 4.41 18.30 5.50
C ALA A 126 4.41 18.94 6.91
N ASP A 127 3.22 19.27 7.40
CA ASP A 127 2.98 19.66 8.81
C ASP A 127 2.79 18.43 9.71
N LEU A 128 2.41 17.27 9.11
CA LEU A 128 2.23 15.99 9.78
C LEU A 128 2.45 14.85 8.79
N VAL A 129 3.07 13.76 9.25
CA VAL A 129 3.22 12.52 8.45
C VAL A 129 2.50 11.37 9.13
N ILE A 130 1.73 10.60 8.35
CA ILE A 130 1.17 9.33 8.79
C ILE A 130 2.08 8.23 8.23
N LEU A 131 2.68 7.44 9.11
CA LEU A 131 3.68 6.42 8.77
C LEU A 131 3.17 5.01 9.11
N PRO A 132 3.62 3.98 8.39
CA PRO A 132 3.19 2.61 8.62
C PRO A 132 3.48 2.09 10.02
N SER A 133 4.66 2.38 10.56
CA SER A 133 5.13 1.81 11.82
C SER A 133 6.13 2.72 12.53
N GLN A 134 6.39 2.43 13.81
CA GLN A 134 7.44 3.11 14.57
C GLN A 134 8.84 2.88 13.95
N ARG A 135 9.12 1.66 13.46
CA ARG A 135 10.41 1.38 12.79
C ARG A 135 10.62 2.23 11.54
N MET A 136 9.56 2.44 10.73
CA MET A 136 9.62 3.35 9.59
C MET A 136 9.90 4.78 10.05
N SER A 137 9.22 5.22 11.11
CA SER A 137 9.43 6.54 11.69
C SER A 137 10.87 6.74 12.16
N ASP A 138 11.38 5.81 12.97
CA ASP A 138 12.74 5.88 13.51
C ASP A 138 13.81 5.88 12.39
N PHE A 139 13.61 5.02 11.38
CA PHE A 139 14.46 4.94 10.22
C PHE A 139 14.47 6.26 9.44
N LEU A 140 13.29 6.80 9.09
CA LEU A 140 13.23 8.04 8.31
C LEU A 140 13.81 9.23 9.09
N HIS A 141 13.60 9.32 10.40
CA HIS A 141 14.24 10.34 11.23
C HIS A 141 15.78 10.20 11.25
N SER A 142 16.29 8.98 11.29
CA SER A 142 17.75 8.75 11.20
C SER A 142 18.35 9.14 9.84
N GLU A 143 17.52 9.10 8.78
CA GLU A 143 17.89 9.47 7.40
C GLU A 143 17.56 10.95 7.06
N GLY A 144 17.05 11.75 8.02
CA GLY A 144 16.84 13.19 7.83
C GLY A 144 15.40 13.69 7.79
N LEU A 145 14.40 12.86 8.17
CA LEU A 145 13.03 13.35 8.38
C LEU A 145 13.02 14.33 9.57
N THR A 146 12.53 15.55 9.34
CA THR A 146 12.48 16.63 10.36
C THR A 146 11.08 16.90 10.87
N VAL A 147 10.03 16.28 10.31
CA VAL A 147 8.64 16.49 10.73
C VAL A 147 8.41 15.86 12.10
N GLU A 148 8.20 16.68 13.13
CA GLU A 148 8.01 16.24 14.51
C GLU A 148 6.66 15.53 14.73
N LYS A 149 5.62 15.95 14.00
CA LYS A 149 4.27 15.40 14.16
C LYS A 149 4.10 14.15 13.29
N THR A 150 4.15 12.99 13.93
CA THR A 150 3.92 11.70 13.29
C THR A 150 2.74 10.97 13.88
N VAL A 151 2.02 10.22 13.04
CA VAL A 151 0.94 9.31 13.43
C VAL A 151 1.26 7.94 12.86
N LEU A 152 1.06 6.88 13.65
CA LEU A 152 1.31 5.52 13.20
C LEU A 152 0.01 4.88 12.72
N GLN A 153 0.01 4.42 11.46
CA GLN A 153 -1.11 3.69 10.87
C GLN A 153 -1.27 2.29 11.46
N ARG A 154 -0.17 1.56 11.63
CA ARG A 154 -0.04 0.18 12.13
C ARG A 154 -0.57 -0.85 11.15
N MET A 155 -1.90 -1.07 11.06
CA MET A 155 -2.52 -2.07 10.20
C MET A 155 -3.56 -1.45 9.26
N TRP A 156 -3.92 -2.19 8.22
CA TRP A 156 -4.97 -1.81 7.29
C TRP A 156 -6.32 -2.36 7.76
N ASP A 157 -7.33 -1.51 7.77
CA ASP A 157 -8.70 -1.94 7.97
C ASP A 157 -9.30 -2.54 6.70
N PHE A 158 -10.17 -3.51 6.87
CA PHE A 158 -10.93 -4.14 5.81
C PHE A 158 -12.43 -3.95 6.05
N PRO A 159 -13.02 -2.82 5.63
CA PRO A 159 -14.45 -2.54 5.77
C PRO A 159 -15.25 -3.37 4.75
N VAL A 160 -15.12 -4.69 4.83
CA VAL A 160 -15.76 -5.64 3.92
C VAL A 160 -16.47 -6.69 4.74
N SER A 161 -17.74 -6.93 4.41
CA SER A 161 -18.51 -8.01 5.03
C SER A 161 -18.02 -9.36 4.50
N VAL A 162 -17.77 -10.27 5.43
CA VAL A 162 -17.51 -11.68 5.12
C VAL A 162 -18.70 -12.53 5.58
N ASP A 163 -18.94 -13.65 4.91
CA ASP A 163 -19.98 -14.59 5.34
C ASP A 163 -19.63 -15.18 6.72
N PRO A 164 -20.37 -14.86 7.78
CA PRO A 164 -20.09 -15.34 9.13
C PRO A 164 -20.30 -16.85 9.29
N HIS A 165 -21.08 -17.47 8.39
CA HIS A 165 -21.37 -18.91 8.42
C HIS A 165 -20.20 -19.74 7.87
N VAL A 166 -19.36 -19.14 7.03
CA VAL A 166 -18.13 -19.77 6.55
C VAL A 166 -17.03 -19.57 7.58
N ARG A 167 -16.81 -20.56 8.43
CA ARG A 167 -15.69 -20.55 9.41
C ARG A 167 -14.46 -21.21 8.79
N PRO A 168 -13.28 -20.53 8.81
CA PRO A 168 -12.04 -21.14 8.36
C PRO A 168 -11.76 -22.42 9.18
N LYS A 169 -11.34 -23.48 8.48
CA LYS A 169 -10.98 -24.74 9.13
C LYS A 169 -9.46 -24.86 9.18
N PHE A 170 -8.96 -25.46 10.25
CA PHE A 170 -7.57 -25.84 10.31
C PHE A 170 -7.27 -26.89 9.25
N GLY A 171 -6.13 -26.77 8.58
CA GLY A 171 -5.64 -27.70 7.57
C GLY A 171 -4.18 -27.43 7.23
N ARG A 172 -3.52 -28.40 6.61
CA ARG A 172 -2.14 -28.27 6.11
C ARG A 172 -2.10 -27.51 4.79
N VAL A 173 -2.71 -26.32 4.82
CA VAL A 173 -2.82 -25.41 3.68
C VAL A 173 -2.17 -24.09 4.04
N ILE A 174 -1.33 -23.60 3.15
CA ILE A 174 -0.72 -22.27 3.24
C ILE A 174 -1.26 -21.43 2.08
N ASN A 175 -1.83 -20.28 2.39
CA ASN A 175 -2.36 -19.35 1.40
C ASN A 175 -1.37 -18.20 1.20
N PHE A 176 -1.00 -17.96 -0.03
CA PHE A 176 -0.18 -16.81 -0.42
C PHE A 176 -1.00 -15.88 -1.33
N ALA A 177 -1.54 -14.81 -0.73
CA ALA A 177 -2.30 -13.78 -1.44
C ALA A 177 -1.34 -12.77 -2.12
N GLY A 178 -0.60 -13.22 -3.13
CA GLY A 178 0.38 -12.43 -3.85
C GLY A 178 0.69 -13.01 -5.22
N ASN A 179 1.43 -12.25 -6.04
CA ASN A 179 1.88 -12.72 -7.34
C ASN A 179 3.04 -13.71 -7.17
N ALA A 180 2.78 -15.01 -7.31
CA ALA A 180 3.79 -16.08 -7.21
C ALA A 180 4.85 -15.99 -8.32
N MET A 181 4.59 -15.26 -9.42
CA MET A 181 5.54 -15.07 -10.51
C MET A 181 6.51 -13.90 -10.26
N ASP A 182 6.26 -13.06 -9.26
CA ASP A 182 7.20 -12.00 -8.87
C ASP A 182 8.49 -12.64 -8.32
N PRO A 183 9.68 -12.25 -8.80
CA PRO A 183 10.97 -12.78 -8.33
C PRO A 183 11.17 -12.73 -6.82
N LYS A 184 10.61 -11.73 -6.13
CA LYS A 184 10.62 -11.60 -4.67
C LYS A 184 9.99 -12.78 -3.93
N PHE A 185 9.18 -13.57 -4.61
CA PHE A 185 8.44 -14.70 -4.04
C PHE A 185 8.83 -16.03 -4.70
N ALA A 186 10.12 -16.21 -4.99
CA ALA A 186 10.67 -17.40 -5.61
C ALA A 186 10.29 -18.70 -4.86
N PHE A 187 10.18 -18.62 -3.52
CA PHE A 187 9.75 -19.75 -2.68
C PHE A 187 8.45 -20.40 -3.18
N ALA A 188 7.54 -19.63 -3.75
CA ALA A 188 6.27 -20.17 -4.24
C ALA A 188 6.51 -21.13 -5.42
N ARG A 189 7.44 -20.79 -6.32
CA ARG A 189 7.83 -21.66 -7.45
C ARG A 189 8.74 -22.80 -7.03
N GLU A 190 9.47 -22.64 -5.93
CA GLU A 190 10.40 -23.63 -5.37
C GLU A 190 9.76 -24.51 -4.29
N TRP A 191 8.45 -24.41 -4.10
CA TRP A 191 7.71 -25.19 -3.12
C TRP A 191 7.93 -26.69 -3.29
N ARG A 192 8.35 -27.35 -2.22
CA ARG A 192 8.74 -28.78 -2.22
C ARG A 192 8.17 -29.57 -1.04
N TYR A 193 7.14 -29.03 -0.38
CA TYR A 193 6.55 -29.69 0.77
C TYR A 193 5.30 -30.47 0.36
N ASP A 194 5.45 -31.80 0.16
CA ASP A 194 4.34 -32.65 -0.29
C ASP A 194 3.20 -32.75 0.74
N ALA A 195 3.55 -32.67 2.03
CA ALA A 195 2.58 -32.76 3.13
C ALA A 195 1.80 -31.46 3.39
N VAL A 196 2.16 -30.36 2.72
CA VAL A 196 1.54 -29.03 2.92
C VAL A 196 1.21 -28.43 1.55
N GLU A 197 -0.04 -28.16 1.32
CA GLU A 197 -0.52 -27.51 0.09
C GLU A 197 -0.22 -26.03 0.12
N LEU A 198 0.36 -25.49 -0.95
CA LEU A 198 0.46 -24.04 -1.18
C LEU A 198 -0.66 -23.60 -2.13
N ARG A 199 -1.49 -22.64 -1.70
CA ARG A 199 -2.49 -21.99 -2.54
C ARG A 199 -2.08 -20.56 -2.86
N VAL A 200 -1.99 -20.24 -4.15
CA VAL A 200 -1.56 -18.93 -4.63
C VAL A 200 -2.70 -18.21 -5.36
N THR A 201 -2.72 -16.88 -5.28
CA THR A 201 -3.66 -16.10 -6.09
C THR A 201 -3.15 -16.04 -7.53
N ALA A 202 -3.71 -16.88 -8.38
CA ALA A 202 -3.37 -17.00 -9.79
C ALA A 202 -4.59 -17.44 -10.59
N LYS A 203 -4.62 -17.17 -11.91
CA LYS A 203 -5.65 -17.70 -12.82
C LYS A 203 -5.46 -19.21 -13.02
N ASP A 204 -4.22 -19.61 -13.19
CA ASP A 204 -3.79 -20.99 -13.34
C ASP A 204 -2.46 -21.20 -12.60
N VAL A 205 -2.06 -22.45 -12.48
CA VAL A 205 -0.80 -22.89 -11.86
C VAL A 205 -0.08 -23.93 -12.72
N ASP A 206 -0.21 -23.85 -14.04
CA ASP A 206 0.39 -24.80 -15.00
C ASP A 206 1.92 -24.90 -14.85
N TRP A 207 2.55 -23.81 -14.38
CA TRP A 207 3.98 -23.74 -14.03
C TRP A 207 4.36 -24.60 -12.81
N ALA A 208 3.39 -25.09 -12.05
CA ALA A 208 3.60 -25.81 -10.79
C ALA A 208 3.44 -27.35 -10.94
N GLN A 209 3.52 -27.88 -12.15
CA GLN A 209 3.34 -29.30 -12.40
C GLN A 209 4.24 -30.18 -11.51
N GLY A 210 3.67 -31.22 -10.92
CA GLY A 210 4.38 -32.12 -10.01
C GLY A 210 4.63 -31.58 -8.60
N LYS A 211 4.08 -30.43 -8.25
CA LYS A 211 4.19 -29.82 -6.91
C LYS A 211 2.82 -29.74 -6.25
N ASN A 212 2.81 -29.75 -4.91
CA ASN A 212 1.58 -29.54 -4.14
C ASN A 212 1.19 -28.05 -4.07
N ILE A 213 0.91 -27.48 -5.24
CA ILE A 213 0.53 -26.07 -5.44
C ILE A 213 -0.78 -26.01 -6.19
N ASN A 214 -1.73 -25.25 -5.68
CA ASN A 214 -3.02 -25.03 -6.31
C ASN A 214 -3.37 -23.55 -6.43
N SER A 215 -4.25 -23.23 -7.38
CA SER A 215 -4.80 -21.89 -7.48
C SER A 215 -5.85 -21.66 -6.39
N LEU A 216 -5.73 -20.55 -5.68
CA LEU A 216 -6.80 -20.03 -4.82
C LEU A 216 -7.88 -19.31 -5.63
N GLY A 217 -7.55 -18.89 -6.85
CA GLY A 217 -8.33 -18.05 -7.74
C GLY A 217 -7.65 -16.70 -8.00
N TRP A 218 -8.24 -15.94 -8.93
CA TRP A 218 -7.81 -14.58 -9.24
C TRP A 218 -8.93 -13.59 -8.88
N PHE A 219 -8.63 -12.60 -8.03
CA PHE A 219 -9.64 -11.73 -7.45
C PHE A 219 -9.32 -10.26 -7.72
N THR A 220 -10.28 -9.55 -8.27
CA THR A 220 -10.28 -8.08 -8.39
C THR A 220 -11.05 -7.41 -7.26
N ASP A 221 -11.81 -8.20 -6.49
CA ASP A 221 -12.63 -7.77 -5.36
C ASP A 221 -12.14 -8.39 -4.05
N ASP A 222 -12.04 -7.56 -3.00
CA ASP A 222 -11.52 -7.99 -1.70
C ASP A 222 -12.48 -8.91 -0.96
N ALA A 223 -13.80 -8.73 -1.10
CA ALA A 223 -14.77 -9.62 -0.44
C ALA A 223 -14.68 -11.03 -1.01
N LEU A 224 -14.50 -11.17 -2.32
CA LEU A 224 -14.30 -12.46 -2.96
C LEU A 224 -13.00 -13.12 -2.50
N LEU A 225 -11.89 -12.36 -2.40
CA LEU A 225 -10.62 -12.87 -1.87
C LEU A 225 -10.77 -13.33 -0.42
N LEU A 226 -11.39 -12.52 0.45
CA LEU A 226 -11.58 -12.88 1.86
C LEU A 226 -12.43 -14.15 2.01
N ASN A 227 -13.51 -14.26 1.24
CA ASN A 227 -14.36 -15.46 1.27
C ASN A 227 -13.61 -16.70 0.72
N ALA A 228 -12.77 -16.56 -0.30
CA ALA A 228 -11.93 -17.65 -0.81
C ALA A 228 -10.92 -18.11 0.25
N LEU A 229 -10.25 -17.18 0.95
CA LEU A 229 -9.33 -17.48 2.05
C LEU A 229 -10.04 -18.19 3.20
N ARG A 230 -11.24 -17.74 3.58
CA ARG A 230 -12.06 -18.39 4.63
C ARG A 230 -12.42 -19.83 4.26
N ARG A 231 -12.83 -20.07 3.01
CA ARG A 231 -13.13 -21.43 2.52
C ARG A 231 -11.89 -22.30 2.42
N SER A 232 -10.77 -21.71 2.04
CA SER A 232 -9.47 -22.39 1.99
C SER A 232 -9.03 -22.87 3.38
N GLY A 233 -9.22 -22.05 4.39
CA GLY A 233 -8.75 -22.30 5.74
C GLY A 233 -7.21 -22.31 5.83
N GLY A 234 -6.65 -23.08 6.75
CA GLY A 234 -5.20 -23.19 6.95
C GLY A 234 -4.58 -21.89 7.44
N PHE A 235 -3.46 -21.46 6.85
CA PHE A 235 -2.67 -20.32 7.27
C PHE A 235 -2.43 -19.34 6.12
N GLY A 236 -2.35 -18.04 6.43
CA GLY A 236 -1.82 -17.04 5.53
C GLY A 236 -0.30 -16.93 5.67
N LEU A 237 0.42 -16.82 4.55
CA LEU A 237 1.88 -16.67 4.55
C LEU A 237 2.28 -15.25 4.16
N LEU A 238 3.08 -14.65 5.02
CA LEU A 238 3.77 -13.39 4.76
C LEU A 238 5.27 -13.63 4.78
N TRP A 239 5.84 -13.86 3.59
CA TRP A 239 7.23 -14.22 3.42
C TRP A 239 7.80 -13.68 2.12
N SER A 240 9.11 -13.44 2.10
CA SER A 240 9.91 -13.18 0.90
C SER A 240 11.32 -13.71 1.12
N GLU A 241 11.98 -14.17 0.07
CA GLU A 241 13.40 -14.54 0.08
C GLU A 241 14.30 -13.37 -0.33
N ASP A 242 13.74 -12.40 -1.02
CA ASP A 242 14.46 -11.18 -1.38
C ASP A 242 14.84 -10.38 -0.12
N LEU A 243 16.14 -10.20 0.09
CA LEU A 243 16.67 -9.57 1.30
C LEU A 243 16.26 -8.09 1.39
N PHE A 244 16.28 -7.37 0.26
CA PHE A 244 15.91 -5.97 0.21
C PHE A 244 14.42 -5.78 0.57
N TRP A 245 13.55 -6.61 -0.01
CA TRP A 245 12.13 -6.62 0.31
C TRP A 245 11.84 -7.02 1.75
N ARG A 246 12.62 -7.95 2.32
CA ARG A 246 12.49 -8.33 3.75
C ARG A 246 12.80 -7.16 4.69
N GLU A 247 13.84 -6.37 4.40
CA GLU A 247 14.12 -5.16 5.20
C GLU A 247 12.95 -4.16 5.12
N TYR A 248 12.38 -3.97 3.94
CA TYR A 248 11.18 -3.15 3.80
C TYR A 248 10.00 -3.69 4.60
N MET A 249 9.77 -5.00 4.57
CA MET A 249 8.70 -5.65 5.34
C MET A 249 8.84 -5.47 6.86
N LYS A 250 10.02 -5.22 7.38
CA LYS A 250 10.25 -4.91 8.80
C LYS A 250 9.74 -3.52 9.20
N MET A 251 9.44 -2.67 8.24
CA MET A 251 9.07 -1.27 8.45
C MET A 251 7.66 -0.95 7.96
N ASN A 252 7.18 -1.67 6.93
CA ASN A 252 5.90 -1.36 6.29
C ASN A 252 4.72 -2.10 6.95
N ALA A 253 3.55 -1.46 6.97
CA ALA A 253 2.28 -2.09 7.30
C ALA A 253 1.82 -2.99 6.13
N CYS A 254 2.02 -4.29 6.26
CA CYS A 254 1.76 -5.20 5.17
C CYS A 254 0.26 -5.44 4.94
N TYR A 255 -0.22 -5.06 3.76
CA TYR A 255 -1.62 -5.25 3.37
C TYR A 255 -2.09 -6.71 3.44
N LYS A 256 -1.21 -7.69 3.10
CA LYS A 256 -1.52 -9.12 3.18
C LYS A 256 -1.79 -9.58 4.61
N LEU A 257 -1.07 -9.04 5.60
CA LEU A 257 -1.32 -9.37 7.01
C LEU A 257 -2.76 -9.05 7.39
N SER A 258 -3.18 -7.82 7.13
CA SER A 258 -4.55 -7.39 7.40
C SER A 258 -5.59 -8.19 6.60
N THR A 259 -5.27 -8.59 5.36
CA THR A 259 -6.13 -9.45 4.54
C THR A 259 -6.38 -10.81 5.21
N TYR A 260 -5.33 -11.46 5.73
CA TYR A 260 -5.47 -12.76 6.38
C TYR A 260 -6.24 -12.66 7.70
N LEU A 261 -5.95 -11.62 8.50
CA LEU A 261 -6.66 -11.37 9.75
C LEU A 261 -8.14 -11.07 9.50
N ALA A 262 -8.47 -10.26 8.49
CA ALA A 262 -9.85 -10.00 8.10
C ALA A 262 -10.57 -11.26 7.59
N ALA A 263 -9.85 -12.18 6.94
CA ALA A 263 -10.38 -13.49 6.58
C ALA A 263 -10.56 -14.43 7.79
N GLY A 264 -10.00 -14.10 8.95
CA GLY A 264 -10.05 -14.91 10.17
C GLY A 264 -9.17 -16.16 10.12
N ILE A 265 -8.08 -16.13 9.34
CA ILE A 265 -7.10 -17.24 9.29
C ILE A 265 -5.82 -16.85 10.04
N PRO A 266 -5.18 -17.80 10.76
CA PRO A 266 -3.90 -17.55 11.40
C PRO A 266 -2.82 -17.27 10.35
N VAL A 267 -1.75 -16.59 10.76
CA VAL A 267 -0.69 -16.16 9.85
C VAL A 267 0.66 -16.75 10.23
N ILE A 268 1.47 -17.05 9.22
CA ILE A 268 2.88 -17.38 9.36
C ILE A 268 3.66 -16.17 8.85
N VAL A 269 4.41 -15.55 9.74
CA VAL A 269 5.13 -14.30 9.47
C VAL A 269 6.52 -14.34 10.11
N SER A 270 7.43 -13.50 9.62
CA SER A 270 8.70 -13.25 10.32
C SER A 270 8.45 -12.61 11.68
N SER A 271 9.26 -12.98 12.69
CA SER A 271 9.23 -12.32 14.00
C SER A 271 9.65 -10.84 13.95
N GLU A 272 10.15 -10.37 12.81
CA GLU A 272 10.66 -9.01 12.63
C GLU A 272 9.67 -8.02 12.04
N ILE A 273 8.47 -8.46 11.64
CA ILE A 273 7.44 -7.53 11.14
C ILE A 273 6.99 -6.55 12.24
N PRO A 274 6.58 -5.31 11.90
CA PRO A 274 6.28 -4.28 12.90
C PRO A 274 5.11 -4.62 13.81
N GLU A 275 4.05 -5.16 13.22
CA GLU A 275 2.77 -5.42 13.90
C GLU A 275 2.58 -6.93 14.10
N LYS A 276 2.75 -7.40 15.33
CA LYS A 276 2.62 -8.81 15.75
C LYS A 276 1.87 -8.95 17.09
#